data_8ee3c452359471dbb5f94558dfefc3cb
#
_entry.id   8ee3c452359471dbb5f94558dfefc3cb
#
_cell.length_a   1.000
_cell.length_b   1.000
_cell.length_c   1.000
_cell.angle_alpha   90.00
_cell.angle_beta   90.00
_cell.angle_gamma   90.00
#
_symmetry.space_group_name_H-M   'P 1'
#
loop_
_entity.id
_entity.type
_entity.pdbx_description
1 polymer ?
#
loop_
_entity_poly.entity_id
_entity_poly.type
_entity_poly.pdbx_seq_one_letter_code
_entity_poly.pdbx_strand_id
1 'polypeptide(L)'
;RTPPIESSTVSNVRNFLKQERDDRRDILERVGRQIHREEMANDQWVRISTLGCCREVGRASFILSTAETRILIDCGDKPGAEGEVPYLQVPEALGSGANSIDAVVLTHAHLDHSALIPLLFKYGYDGPIYTTEPTRDLMGLLTLDYLDVAAKEGRTPPYDSEMVREAIKHTIPLEYGDVTDIAPD
;
A
#
# COMPACT_ATOMS: atom_id res chain seq x y z
N ARG A 1 17.71 25.17 24.00
CA ARG A 1 16.81 26.17 23.39
C ARG A 1 17.14 26.20 21.90
N THR A 2 16.21 25.77 21.07
CA THR A 2 16.31 25.88 19.61
C THR A 2 16.29 27.37 19.24
N PRO A 3 17.21 27.88 18.40
CA PRO A 3 17.18 29.28 17.99
C PRO A 3 15.86 29.57 17.26
N PRO A 4 15.27 30.76 17.42
CA PRO A 4 14.05 31.12 16.72
C PRO A 4 14.31 31.12 15.21
N ILE A 5 13.44 30.47 14.44
CA ILE A 5 13.45 30.52 12.98
C ILE A 5 13.30 31.99 12.58
N GLU A 6 14.27 32.55 11.89
CA GLU A 6 14.24 33.95 11.45
C GLU A 6 12.98 34.21 10.61
N SER A 7 12.25 35.26 10.93
CA SER A 7 11.01 35.66 10.26
C SER A 7 11.17 35.87 8.75
N SER A 8 12.40 36.17 8.29
CA SER A 8 12.77 36.30 6.89
C SER A 8 12.65 34.99 6.12
N THR A 9 13.04 33.85 6.72
CA THR A 9 12.96 32.53 6.08
C THR A 9 11.52 32.10 5.86
N VAL A 10 10.64 32.30 6.84
CA VAL A 10 9.19 32.02 6.71
C VAL A 10 8.55 32.90 5.65
N SER A 11 8.94 34.17 5.57
CA SER A 11 8.46 35.11 4.57
C SER A 11 8.89 34.73 3.15
N ASN A 12 10.14 34.28 3.00
CA ASN A 12 10.68 33.83 1.72
C ASN A 12 10.00 32.55 1.23
N VAL A 13 9.78 31.57 2.08
CA VAL A 13 9.01 30.35 1.76
C VAL A 13 7.57 30.69 1.36
N ARG A 14 6.93 31.59 2.10
CA ARG A 14 5.58 32.06 1.78
C ARG A 14 5.48 32.76 0.41
N ASN A 15 6.47 33.57 0.06
CA ASN A 15 6.52 34.27 -1.20
C ASN A 15 6.77 33.29 -2.35
N PHE A 16 7.68 32.33 -2.18
CA PHE A 16 7.90 31.24 -3.12
C PHE A 16 6.61 30.44 -3.37
N LEU A 17 5.94 30.00 -2.32
CA LEU A 17 4.68 29.25 -2.45
C LEU A 17 3.54 30.08 -3.09
N LYS A 18 3.57 31.40 -2.98
CA LYS A 18 2.62 32.28 -3.67
C LYS A 18 2.94 32.43 -5.16
N GLN A 19 4.21 32.55 -5.53
CA GLN A 19 4.64 32.62 -6.93
C GLN A 19 4.27 31.34 -7.69
N GLU A 20 4.47 30.16 -7.06
CA GLU A 20 4.10 28.87 -7.65
C GLU A 20 2.57 28.61 -7.68
N ARG A 21 1.78 29.49 -7.09
CA ARG A 21 0.34 29.27 -6.95
C ARG A 21 -0.41 29.26 -8.29
N ASP A 22 -0.02 30.14 -9.21
CA ASP A 22 -0.69 30.27 -10.50
C ASP A 22 -0.31 29.10 -11.41
N ASP A 23 0.96 28.70 -11.43
CA ASP A 23 1.42 27.51 -12.16
C ASP A 23 0.75 26.23 -11.64
N ARG A 24 0.59 26.10 -10.33
CA ARG A 24 -0.13 24.98 -9.71
C ARG A 24 -1.62 25.00 -10.05
N ARG A 25 -2.22 26.16 -10.14
CA ARG A 25 -3.61 26.32 -10.55
C ARG A 25 -3.81 25.82 -11.97
N ASP A 26 -2.95 26.23 -12.91
CA ASP A 26 -3.02 25.81 -14.31
C ASP A 26 -2.83 24.29 -14.45
N ILE A 27 -1.91 23.70 -13.66
CA ILE A 27 -1.73 22.25 -13.58
C ILE A 27 -3.01 21.58 -13.09
N LEU A 28 -3.59 22.05 -11.98
CA LEU A 28 -4.80 21.46 -11.40
C LEU A 28 -6.02 21.61 -12.32
N GLU A 29 -6.16 22.74 -13.02
CA GLU A 29 -7.23 22.93 -14.03
C GLU A 29 -7.06 21.96 -15.21
N ARG A 30 -5.82 21.74 -15.66
CA ARG A 30 -5.52 20.74 -16.70
C ARG A 30 -5.85 19.32 -16.24
N VAL A 31 -5.46 18.95 -15.02
CA VAL A 31 -5.79 17.67 -14.41
C VAL A 31 -7.30 17.51 -14.27
N GLY A 32 -8.00 18.55 -13.81
CA GLY A 32 -9.47 18.57 -13.73
C GLY A 32 -10.13 18.31 -15.08
N ARG A 33 -9.67 18.97 -16.14
CA ARG A 33 -10.18 18.70 -17.50
C ARG A 33 -9.90 17.27 -17.97
N GLN A 34 -8.78 16.66 -17.57
CA GLN A 34 -8.49 15.26 -17.90
C GLN A 34 -9.39 14.28 -17.16
N ILE A 35 -9.68 14.55 -15.89
CA ILE A 35 -10.55 13.71 -15.05
C ILE A 35 -12.01 13.78 -15.52
N HIS A 36 -12.47 14.97 -15.94
CA HIS A 36 -13.86 15.22 -16.36
C HIS A 36 -14.10 15.16 -17.88
N ARG A 37 -13.10 14.67 -18.65
CA ARG A 37 -13.36 14.39 -20.07
C ARG A 37 -14.41 13.29 -20.18
N GLU A 38 -15.24 13.35 -21.22
CA GLU A 38 -16.21 12.28 -21.52
C GLU A 38 -15.48 10.94 -21.60
N GLU A 39 -15.99 9.96 -20.87
CA GLU A 39 -15.50 8.60 -20.96
C GLU A 39 -15.67 8.16 -22.41
N MET A 40 -14.57 7.89 -23.09
CA MET A 40 -14.64 7.13 -24.32
C MET A 40 -15.22 5.77 -23.93
N ALA A 41 -16.31 5.35 -24.59
CA ALA A 41 -16.98 4.08 -24.37
C ALA A 41 -16.02 2.92 -24.70
N ASN A 42 -15.10 2.66 -23.81
CA ASN A 42 -14.15 1.57 -23.84
C ASN A 42 -14.33 0.88 -22.48
N ASP A 43 -14.69 -0.39 -22.50
CA ASP A 43 -14.83 -1.21 -21.29
C ASP A 43 -13.51 -1.39 -20.52
N GLN A 44 -12.43 -0.82 -21.04
CA GLN A 44 -11.10 -0.84 -20.43
C GLN A 44 -10.88 0.42 -19.57
N TRP A 45 -10.79 0.21 -18.27
CA TRP A 45 -10.42 1.25 -17.30
C TRP A 45 -9.39 0.71 -16.32
N VAL A 46 -8.56 1.60 -15.80
CA VAL A 46 -7.61 1.30 -14.71
C VAL A 46 -7.86 2.28 -13.57
N ARG A 47 -7.95 1.75 -12.36
CA ARG A 47 -8.15 2.54 -11.14
C ARG A 47 -7.08 2.19 -10.13
N ILE A 48 -6.51 3.20 -9.47
CA ILE A 48 -5.69 3.04 -8.29
C ILE A 48 -6.48 3.59 -7.10
N SER A 49 -6.71 2.75 -6.11
CA SER A 49 -7.36 3.13 -4.84
C SER A 49 -6.34 3.04 -3.73
N THR A 50 -6.23 4.09 -2.93
CA THR A 50 -5.31 4.15 -1.79
C THR A 50 -6.05 3.71 -0.53
N LEU A 51 -5.56 2.65 0.11
CA LEU A 51 -6.15 2.10 1.33
C LEU A 51 -5.41 2.58 2.59
N GLY A 52 -4.22 3.13 2.42
CA GLY A 52 -3.38 3.68 3.49
C GLY A 52 -2.27 4.57 2.93
N CYS A 53 -1.36 5.01 3.78
CA CYS A 53 -0.20 5.88 3.56
C CYS A 53 -0.45 7.26 2.92
N CYS A 54 -1.69 7.63 2.60
CA CYS A 54 -1.98 8.95 2.03
C CYS A 54 -1.85 10.05 3.07
N ARG A 55 -0.84 10.91 2.91
CA ARG A 55 -0.49 12.04 3.79
C ARG A 55 0.00 11.61 5.19
N GLU A 56 0.47 10.38 5.33
CA GLU A 56 1.04 9.83 6.56
C GLU A 56 2.19 8.87 6.23
N VAL A 57 2.96 8.47 7.23
CA VAL A 57 3.97 7.40 7.16
C VAL A 57 3.35 6.13 7.73
N GLY A 58 3.59 5.00 7.06
CA GLY A 58 3.11 3.68 7.47
C GLY A 58 1.82 3.25 6.80
N ARG A 59 1.40 2.03 7.08
CA ARG A 59 0.25 1.30 6.50
C ARG A 59 0.12 1.45 4.98
N ALA A 60 1.23 1.33 4.26
CA ALA A 60 1.22 1.38 2.80
C ALA A 60 0.33 0.27 2.24
N SER A 61 -0.65 0.66 1.43
CA SER A 61 -1.57 -0.29 0.82
C SER A 61 -2.34 0.38 -0.32
N PHE A 62 -2.31 -0.22 -1.50
CA PHE A 62 -2.96 0.29 -2.70
C PHE A 62 -3.67 -0.85 -3.43
N ILE A 63 -4.79 -0.56 -4.07
CA ILE A 63 -5.44 -1.48 -5.02
C ILE A 63 -5.30 -0.90 -6.41
N LEU A 64 -4.71 -1.68 -7.30
CA LEU A 64 -4.80 -1.49 -8.74
C LEU A 64 -5.95 -2.37 -9.26
N SER A 65 -6.93 -1.76 -9.90
CA SER A 65 -8.10 -2.47 -10.43
C SER A 65 -8.28 -2.17 -11.91
N THR A 66 -8.62 -3.20 -12.65
CA THR A 66 -9.21 -3.13 -13.99
C THR A 66 -10.67 -3.60 -13.94
N ALA A 67 -11.31 -3.80 -15.07
CA ALA A 67 -12.66 -4.36 -15.13
C ALA A 67 -12.73 -5.79 -14.56
N GLU A 68 -11.65 -6.57 -14.70
CA GLU A 68 -11.61 -8.00 -14.37
C GLU A 68 -10.66 -8.34 -13.22
N THR A 69 -9.65 -7.52 -12.97
CA THR A 69 -8.52 -7.84 -12.08
C THR A 69 -8.37 -6.83 -10.94
N ARG A 70 -7.99 -7.33 -9.77
CA ARG A 70 -7.63 -6.53 -8.58
C ARG A 70 -6.32 -7.00 -8.00
N ILE A 71 -5.34 -6.12 -7.99
CA ILE A 71 -4.01 -6.38 -7.45
C ILE A 71 -3.80 -5.51 -6.22
N LEU A 72 -3.52 -6.12 -5.08
CA LEU A 72 -3.11 -5.41 -3.88
C LEU A 72 -1.60 -5.17 -3.93
N ILE A 73 -1.19 -3.92 -3.79
CA ILE A 73 0.21 -3.52 -3.70
C ILE A 73 0.48 -3.09 -2.27
N ASP A 74 1.32 -3.85 -1.58
CA ASP A 74 1.67 -3.73 -0.17
C ASP A 74 0.47 -3.87 0.79
N CYS A 75 0.75 -4.27 2.02
CA CYS A 75 -0.20 -4.29 3.12
C CYS A 75 0.57 -4.15 4.43
N GLY A 76 0.82 -2.92 4.83
CA GLY A 76 1.70 -2.59 5.94
C GLY A 76 0.98 -2.16 7.20
N ASP A 77 1.74 -2.13 8.31
CA ASP A 77 1.33 -1.59 9.59
C ASP A 77 1.76 -0.13 9.74
N LYS A 78 1.15 0.59 10.66
CA LYS A 78 1.54 1.96 11.00
C LYS A 78 2.40 1.97 12.26
N PRO A 79 3.68 2.30 12.16
CA PRO A 79 4.56 2.33 13.31
C PRO A 79 4.05 3.27 14.41
N GLY A 80 3.97 2.75 15.64
CA GLY A 80 3.58 3.55 16.82
C GLY A 80 2.10 3.89 16.95
N ALA A 81 1.24 3.34 16.08
CA ALA A 81 -0.21 3.53 16.17
C ALA A 81 -0.91 2.18 16.27
N GLU A 82 -1.36 1.82 17.48
CA GLU A 82 -2.06 0.55 17.68
C GLU A 82 -3.42 0.53 16.96
N GLY A 83 -3.65 -0.53 16.18
CA GLY A 83 -4.93 -0.79 15.54
C GLY A 83 -5.22 0.05 14.28
N GLU A 84 -4.31 0.92 13.85
CA GLU A 84 -4.45 1.65 12.61
C GLU A 84 -3.98 0.78 11.42
N VAL A 85 -4.86 -0.04 10.90
CA VAL A 85 -4.64 -0.88 9.70
C VAL A 85 -5.08 -0.15 8.43
N PRO A 86 -4.63 -0.58 7.22
CA PRO A 86 -5.19 -0.11 5.97
C PRO A 86 -6.72 -0.32 5.90
N TYR A 87 -7.41 0.50 5.13
CA TYR A 87 -8.87 0.42 4.96
C TYR A 87 -9.26 -0.76 4.06
N LEU A 88 -9.04 -1.99 4.53
CA LEU A 88 -9.35 -3.22 3.80
C LEU A 88 -10.87 -3.53 3.73
N GLN A 89 -11.70 -2.71 4.37
CA GLN A 89 -13.16 -2.88 4.39
C GLN A 89 -13.91 -1.91 3.46
N VAL A 90 -13.27 -1.52 2.35
CA VAL A 90 -13.89 -0.63 1.35
C VAL A 90 -14.48 -1.47 0.22
N PRO A 91 -15.81 -1.69 0.18
CA PRO A 91 -16.44 -2.54 -0.83
C PRO A 91 -16.18 -2.07 -2.27
N GLU A 92 -16.08 -0.77 -2.47
CA GLU A 92 -15.79 -0.18 -3.78
C GLU A 92 -14.39 -0.50 -4.29
N ALA A 93 -13.44 -0.79 -3.39
CA ALA A 93 -12.07 -1.15 -3.74
C ALA A 93 -11.86 -2.67 -3.75
N LEU A 94 -12.38 -3.38 -2.74
CA LEU A 94 -12.15 -4.80 -2.51
C LEU A 94 -13.33 -5.71 -2.89
N GLY A 95 -14.48 -5.14 -3.28
CA GLY A 95 -15.65 -5.96 -3.60
C GLY A 95 -16.11 -6.82 -2.42
N SER A 96 -16.08 -8.14 -2.57
CA SER A 96 -16.54 -9.10 -1.54
C SER A 96 -15.49 -9.44 -0.46
N GLY A 97 -14.40 -8.68 -0.35
CA GLY A 97 -13.34 -8.89 0.65
C GLY A 97 -12.03 -9.43 0.08
N ALA A 98 -11.20 -10.04 0.93
CA ALA A 98 -9.86 -10.50 0.54
C ALA A 98 -9.87 -11.51 -0.62
N ASN A 99 -10.92 -12.33 -0.73
CA ASN A 99 -11.10 -13.29 -1.83
C ASN A 99 -11.31 -12.64 -3.20
N SER A 100 -11.52 -11.32 -3.26
CA SER A 100 -11.64 -10.59 -4.52
C SER A 100 -10.31 -10.02 -5.01
N ILE A 101 -9.23 -10.27 -4.30
CA ILE A 101 -7.87 -9.91 -4.70
C ILE A 101 -7.30 -11.06 -5.53
N ASP A 102 -6.91 -10.79 -6.76
CA ASP A 102 -6.35 -11.80 -7.66
C ASP A 102 -4.86 -12.05 -7.36
N ALA A 103 -4.14 -11.01 -6.98
CA ALA A 103 -2.73 -11.11 -6.63
C ALA A 103 -2.31 -10.02 -5.63
N VAL A 104 -1.27 -10.30 -4.87
CA VAL A 104 -0.55 -9.33 -4.04
C VAL A 104 0.82 -9.08 -4.63
N VAL A 105 1.23 -7.83 -4.74
CA VAL A 105 2.60 -7.43 -5.09
C VAL A 105 3.23 -6.76 -3.88
N LEU A 106 4.29 -7.36 -3.34
CA LEU A 106 5.05 -6.76 -2.25
C LEU A 106 6.28 -6.05 -2.80
N THR A 107 6.35 -4.74 -2.60
CA THR A 107 7.44 -3.91 -3.12
C THR A 107 8.75 -4.15 -2.38
N HIS A 108 8.71 -4.22 -1.06
CA HIS A 108 9.85 -4.52 -0.20
C HIS A 108 9.42 -4.95 1.21
N ALA A 109 10.37 -5.43 2.02
CA ALA A 109 10.09 -6.13 3.27
C ALA A 109 9.83 -5.25 4.49
N HIS A 110 9.93 -3.92 4.44
CA HIS A 110 9.67 -3.09 5.61
C HIS A 110 8.25 -3.30 6.15
N LEU A 111 8.09 -3.28 7.47
CA LEU A 111 6.83 -3.63 8.14
C LEU A 111 5.67 -2.68 7.80
N ASP A 112 5.96 -1.43 7.48
CA ASP A 112 4.96 -0.47 7.00
C ASP A 112 4.47 -0.76 5.56
N HIS A 113 5.02 -1.81 4.91
CA HIS A 113 4.62 -2.36 3.62
C HIS A 113 4.20 -3.83 3.70
N SER A 114 4.81 -4.64 4.57
CA SER A 114 4.66 -6.10 4.58
C SER A 114 3.93 -6.67 5.79
N ALA A 115 3.89 -5.94 6.93
CA ALA A 115 3.49 -6.51 8.22
C ALA A 115 2.11 -7.16 8.23
N LEU A 116 1.16 -6.68 7.43
CA LEU A 116 -0.21 -7.17 7.43
C LEU A 116 -0.55 -8.08 6.24
N ILE A 117 0.44 -8.47 5.43
CA ILE A 117 0.22 -9.48 4.37
C ILE A 117 -0.28 -10.81 4.96
N PRO A 118 0.30 -11.35 6.06
CA PRO A 118 -0.23 -12.58 6.66
C PRO A 118 -1.69 -12.47 7.13
N LEU A 119 -2.15 -11.27 7.49
CA LEU A 119 -3.54 -11.03 7.90
C LEU A 119 -4.55 -11.32 6.77
N LEU A 120 -4.16 -11.17 5.51
CA LEU A 120 -5.02 -11.46 4.37
C LEU A 120 -5.46 -12.93 4.36
N PHE A 121 -4.57 -13.85 4.72
CA PHE A 121 -4.86 -15.29 4.81
C PHE A 121 -5.88 -15.61 5.90
N LYS A 122 -5.83 -14.89 7.02
CA LYS A 122 -6.86 -14.98 8.07
C LYS A 122 -8.25 -14.57 7.55
N TYR A 123 -8.29 -13.69 6.58
CA TYR A 123 -9.53 -13.25 5.92
C TYR A 123 -9.88 -14.04 4.66
N GLY A 124 -9.18 -15.16 4.40
CA GLY A 124 -9.50 -16.10 3.34
C GLY A 124 -8.82 -15.81 2.00
N TYR A 125 -7.82 -14.95 1.95
CA TYR A 125 -6.98 -14.84 0.76
C TYR A 125 -6.22 -16.15 0.53
N ASP A 126 -6.22 -16.64 -0.71
CA ASP A 126 -5.53 -17.86 -1.12
C ASP A 126 -4.74 -17.69 -2.44
N GLY A 127 -4.62 -16.44 -2.90
CA GLY A 127 -3.92 -16.08 -4.12
C GLY A 127 -2.39 -15.96 -3.97
N PRO A 128 -1.68 -15.66 -5.07
CA PRO A 128 -0.23 -15.52 -5.09
C PRO A 128 0.25 -14.17 -4.51
N ILE A 129 1.44 -14.18 -3.94
CA ILE A 129 2.20 -12.99 -3.55
C ILE A 129 3.44 -12.93 -4.45
N TYR A 130 3.60 -11.84 -5.17
CA TYR A 130 4.76 -11.61 -6.03
C TYR A 130 5.74 -10.64 -5.38
N THR A 131 6.99 -11.03 -5.27
CA THR A 131 8.08 -10.19 -4.75
C THR A 131 9.44 -10.77 -5.14
N THR A 132 10.55 -10.11 -4.78
CA THR A 132 11.88 -10.68 -4.97
C THR A 132 12.21 -11.72 -3.88
N GLU A 133 13.10 -12.66 -4.15
CA GLU A 133 13.49 -13.69 -3.19
C GLU A 133 14.03 -13.10 -1.87
N PRO A 134 14.94 -12.10 -1.87
CA PRO A 134 15.38 -11.48 -0.62
C PRO A 134 14.25 -10.80 0.16
N THR A 135 13.27 -10.22 -0.52
CA THR A 135 12.11 -9.59 0.12
C THR A 135 11.22 -10.62 0.78
N ARG A 136 10.98 -11.79 0.15
CA ARG A 136 10.25 -12.91 0.75
C ARG A 136 10.90 -13.36 2.06
N ASP A 137 12.20 -13.57 2.04
CA ASP A 137 12.93 -14.09 3.20
C ASP A 137 12.92 -13.09 4.36
N LEU A 138 13.13 -11.80 4.05
CA LEU A 138 13.06 -10.72 5.03
C LEU A 138 11.63 -10.51 5.55
N MET A 139 10.60 -10.58 4.70
CA MET A 139 9.20 -10.52 5.13
C MET A 139 8.90 -11.61 6.15
N GLY A 140 9.31 -12.85 5.88
CA GLY A 140 9.11 -13.96 6.81
C GLY A 140 9.78 -13.72 8.17
N LEU A 141 11.03 -13.26 8.16
CA LEU A 141 11.77 -12.94 9.37
C LEU A 141 11.13 -11.79 10.17
N LEU A 142 10.84 -10.68 9.51
CA LEU A 142 10.30 -9.48 10.14
C LEU A 142 8.87 -9.67 10.66
N THR A 143 8.03 -10.42 9.96
CA THR A 143 6.66 -10.72 10.43
C THR A 143 6.65 -11.69 11.63
N LEU A 144 7.59 -12.63 11.72
CA LEU A 144 7.76 -13.46 12.92
C LEU A 144 8.27 -12.62 14.11
N ASP A 145 9.25 -11.74 13.89
CA ASP A 145 9.72 -10.82 14.93
C ASP A 145 8.61 -9.88 15.41
N TYR A 146 7.77 -9.38 14.49
CA TYR A 146 6.59 -8.60 14.83
C TYR A 146 5.64 -9.32 15.79
N LEU A 147 5.41 -10.63 15.62
CA LEU A 147 4.62 -11.44 16.53
C LEU A 147 5.29 -11.56 17.90
N ASP A 148 6.60 -11.80 17.92
CA ASP A 148 7.38 -11.92 19.16
C ASP A 148 7.41 -10.61 19.96
N VAL A 149 7.56 -9.47 19.29
CA VAL A 149 7.51 -8.15 19.92
C VAL A 149 6.12 -7.88 20.48
N ALA A 150 5.06 -8.14 19.72
CA ALA A 150 3.69 -7.99 20.21
C ALA A 150 3.43 -8.82 21.47
N ALA A 151 3.89 -10.07 21.49
CA ALA A 151 3.75 -10.95 22.66
C ALA A 151 4.52 -10.41 23.89
N LYS A 152 5.75 -9.93 23.71
CA LYS A 152 6.56 -9.32 24.79
C LYS A 152 5.94 -8.05 25.36
N GLU A 153 5.24 -7.29 24.54
CA GLU A 153 4.53 -6.08 24.93
C GLU A 153 3.12 -6.35 25.49
N GLY A 154 2.70 -7.62 25.55
CA GLY A 154 1.37 -8.01 26.04
C GLY A 154 0.23 -7.63 25.06
N ARG A 155 0.56 -7.34 23.82
CA ARG A 155 -0.42 -7.06 22.74
C ARG A 155 -0.88 -8.35 22.08
N THR A 156 -2.11 -8.37 21.62
CA THR A 156 -2.62 -9.48 20.80
C THR A 156 -2.30 -9.19 19.34
N PRO A 157 -1.44 -9.97 18.67
CA PRO A 157 -1.14 -9.77 17.27
C PRO A 157 -2.38 -10.06 16.40
N PRO A 158 -2.50 -9.41 15.21
CA PRO A 158 -3.67 -9.55 14.35
C PRO A 158 -3.75 -10.92 13.67
N TYR A 159 -2.65 -11.66 13.59
CA TYR A 159 -2.51 -12.99 12.99
C TYR A 159 -1.51 -13.83 13.79
N ASP A 160 -1.33 -15.09 13.45
CA ASP A 160 -0.39 -16.03 14.07
C ASP A 160 0.71 -16.49 13.09
N SER A 161 1.62 -17.33 13.58
CA SER A 161 2.75 -17.85 12.79
C SER A 161 2.33 -18.80 11.66
N GLU A 162 1.12 -19.38 11.72
CA GLU A 162 0.60 -20.20 10.64
C GLU A 162 0.27 -19.33 9.41
N MET A 163 -0.33 -18.17 9.64
CA MET A 163 -0.61 -17.21 8.57
C MET A 163 0.67 -16.69 7.92
N VAL A 164 1.74 -16.51 8.70
CA VAL A 164 3.08 -16.17 8.13
C VAL A 164 3.58 -17.30 7.23
N ARG A 165 3.43 -18.56 7.63
CA ARG A 165 3.82 -19.70 6.79
C ARG A 165 3.00 -19.77 5.49
N GLU A 166 1.69 -19.51 5.57
CA GLU A 166 0.85 -19.47 4.37
C GLU A 166 1.30 -18.33 3.43
N ALA A 167 1.59 -17.13 3.94
CA ALA A 167 2.11 -16.05 3.14
C ALA A 167 3.41 -16.42 2.41
N ILE A 168 4.34 -17.10 3.12
CA ILE A 168 5.60 -17.57 2.50
C ILE A 168 5.34 -18.63 1.43
N LYS A 169 4.44 -19.59 1.67
CA LYS A 169 4.10 -20.65 0.70
C LYS A 169 3.48 -20.09 -0.58
N HIS A 170 2.69 -19.04 -0.46
CA HIS A 170 2.02 -18.39 -1.58
C HIS A 170 2.92 -17.37 -2.30
N THR A 171 4.15 -17.16 -1.82
CA THR A 171 5.07 -16.21 -2.45
C THR A 171 5.77 -16.82 -3.65
N ILE A 172 5.62 -16.16 -4.78
CA ILE A 172 6.30 -16.46 -6.06
C ILE A 172 7.41 -15.42 -6.23
N PRO A 173 8.70 -15.83 -6.15
CA PRO A 173 9.80 -14.90 -6.35
C PRO A 173 9.92 -14.48 -7.82
N LEU A 174 10.16 -13.19 -8.03
CA LEU A 174 10.44 -12.59 -9.32
C LEU A 174 11.91 -12.26 -9.44
N GLU A 175 12.48 -12.52 -10.60
CA GLU A 175 13.85 -12.15 -10.93
C GLU A 175 13.91 -10.74 -11.54
N TYR A 176 15.05 -10.08 -11.39
CA TYR A 176 15.27 -8.77 -11.99
C TYR A 176 15.35 -8.86 -13.52
N GLY A 177 14.54 -8.06 -14.19
CA GLY A 177 14.50 -7.98 -15.64
C GLY A 177 13.50 -8.93 -16.30
N ASP A 178 12.87 -9.82 -15.54
CA ASP A 178 11.80 -10.67 -16.06
C ASP A 178 10.49 -9.89 -16.13
N VAL A 179 9.71 -10.22 -17.16
CA VAL A 179 8.32 -9.76 -17.30
C VAL A 179 7.41 -10.95 -17.03
N THR A 180 6.53 -10.82 -16.07
CA THR A 180 5.64 -11.91 -15.65
C THR A 180 4.20 -11.44 -15.67
N ASP A 181 3.34 -12.16 -16.34
CA ASP A 181 1.90 -11.96 -16.30
C ASP A 181 1.38 -12.46 -14.93
N ILE A 182 0.83 -11.56 -14.13
CA ILE A 182 0.38 -11.85 -12.76
C ILE A 182 -1.13 -11.98 -12.62
N ALA A 183 -1.87 -11.56 -13.63
CA ALA A 183 -3.33 -11.67 -13.71
C ALA A 183 -3.78 -11.64 -15.16
N PRO A 184 -4.94 -12.25 -15.49
CA PRO A 184 -5.53 -12.13 -16.82
C PRO A 184 -6.02 -10.69 -17.04
N ASP A 185 -5.79 -10.15 -18.25
CA ASP A 185 -6.55 -9.12 -19.00
C ASP A 185 -5.79 -8.56 -20.23
#